data_fc7729d29b521efc60654abf073f7310
#
_entry.id   fc7729d29b521efc60654abf073f7310
#
_cell.length_a   1.000
_cell.length_b   1.000
_cell.length_c   1.000
_cell.angle_alpha   90.00
_cell.angle_beta   90.00
_cell.angle_gamma   90.00
#
_symmetry.space_group_name_H-M   'P 1'
#
loop_
_entity.id
_entity.type
_entity.pdbx_description
1 polymer ?
#
loop_
_entity_poly.entity_id
_entity_poly.type
_entity_poly.pdbx_seq_one_letter_code
_entity_poly.pdbx_strand_id
1 'polypeptide(L)'
;GNFVKIGQGMVGPIPVPVILVIIVTVVVWYLVNNTRYGRALYAIGGSRPAAEASGINAKRNIYKSYILNGIMTGLAGMIFMARNNAGLPNGAIGYEMTGLTAAIVGGTSFTGGIGTVSGTIAGAFIIVMNLLGVNSYIQQIIEGAIIVLAVAFDVVSKSKKSGKVIIVKEENKESK
;
A
#
# COMPACT_ATOMS: atom_id res chain seq x y z
N GLY A 1 -0.90 33.16 1.47
CA GLY A 1 -1.02 32.74 0.08
C GLY A 1 -1.95 31.54 -0.04
N ASN A 2 -2.49 31.28 -1.22
CA ASN A 2 -3.44 30.17 -1.47
C ASN A 2 -2.86 28.77 -1.19
N PHE A 3 -1.53 28.64 -1.19
CA PHE A 3 -0.83 27.39 -0.89
C PHE A 3 -1.07 26.90 0.55
N VAL A 4 -1.05 27.81 1.51
CA VAL A 4 -1.31 27.49 2.93
C VAL A 4 -2.75 27.01 3.15
N LYS A 5 -3.69 27.49 2.34
CA LYS A 5 -5.09 27.04 2.40
C LYS A 5 -5.27 25.57 2.02
N ILE A 6 -4.35 24.97 1.25
CA ILE A 6 -4.38 23.55 0.91
C ILE A 6 -4.04 22.69 2.13
N GLY A 7 -3.12 23.14 2.98
CA GLY A 7 -2.67 22.38 4.16
C GLY A 7 -3.41 22.71 5.45
N GLN A 8 -3.86 23.95 5.61
CA GLN A 8 -4.48 24.48 6.84
C GLN A 8 -5.88 25.01 6.65
N GLY A 9 -6.40 25.01 5.40
CA GLY A 9 -7.75 25.46 5.09
C GLY A 9 -8.81 24.51 5.66
N MET A 10 -9.96 25.08 6.00
CA MET A 10 -11.16 24.35 6.40
C MET A 10 -12.29 24.62 5.41
N VAL A 11 -13.02 23.58 5.03
CA VAL A 11 -14.27 23.67 4.29
C VAL A 11 -15.38 23.22 5.26
N GLY A 12 -16.00 24.19 5.93
CA GLY A 12 -16.88 23.91 7.08
C GLY A 12 -16.09 23.30 8.25
N PRO A 13 -16.54 22.17 8.84
CA PRO A 13 -15.85 21.49 9.93
C PRO A 13 -14.70 20.57 9.47
N ILE A 14 -14.49 20.42 8.14
CA ILE A 14 -13.57 19.42 7.59
C ILE A 14 -12.29 20.10 7.08
N PRO A 15 -11.09 19.69 7.53
CA PRO A 15 -9.82 20.15 6.98
C PRO A 15 -9.64 19.75 5.50
N VAL A 16 -9.14 20.66 4.66
CA VAL A 16 -8.89 20.41 3.23
C VAL A 16 -8.03 19.17 2.97
N PRO A 17 -6.95 18.87 3.73
CA PRO A 17 -6.19 17.64 3.57
C PRO A 17 -7.02 16.35 3.67
N VAL A 18 -8.03 16.33 4.53
CA VAL A 18 -8.92 15.15 4.69
C VAL A 18 -9.74 14.94 3.42
N ILE A 19 -10.26 16.02 2.83
CA ILE A 19 -11.02 15.96 1.57
C ILE A 19 -10.12 15.44 0.45
N LEU A 20 -8.88 15.93 0.36
CA LEU A 20 -7.91 15.46 -0.63
C LEU A 20 -7.59 13.97 -0.48
N VAL A 21 -7.39 13.50 0.75
CA VAL A 21 -7.15 12.06 1.03
C VAL A 21 -8.34 11.23 0.59
N ILE A 22 -9.58 11.66 0.88
CA ILE A 22 -10.79 10.94 0.45
C ILE A 22 -10.86 10.87 -1.08
N ILE A 23 -10.64 11.97 -1.78
CA ILE A 23 -10.67 12.01 -3.25
C ILE A 23 -9.62 11.06 -3.83
N VAL A 24 -8.38 11.15 -3.36
CA VAL A 24 -7.28 10.29 -3.80
C VAL A 24 -7.59 8.81 -3.53
N THR A 25 -8.11 8.50 -2.37
CA THR A 25 -8.51 7.14 -1.99
C THR A 25 -9.56 6.58 -2.92
N VAL A 26 -10.62 7.35 -3.23
CA VAL A 26 -11.68 6.93 -4.15
C VAL A 26 -11.13 6.71 -5.56
N VAL A 27 -10.26 7.60 -6.04
CA VAL A 27 -9.62 7.46 -7.36
C VAL A 27 -8.76 6.21 -7.43
N VAL A 28 -7.90 5.97 -6.44
CA VAL A 28 -7.02 4.80 -6.39
C VAL A 28 -7.84 3.52 -6.25
N TRP A 29 -8.86 3.52 -5.38
CA TRP A 29 -9.78 2.40 -5.22
C TRP A 29 -10.46 2.04 -6.54
N TYR A 30 -10.97 3.03 -7.27
CA TYR A 30 -11.58 2.81 -8.58
C TYR A 30 -10.58 2.26 -9.60
N LEU A 31 -9.37 2.83 -9.67
CA LEU A 31 -8.32 2.38 -10.58
C LEU A 31 -7.89 0.94 -10.31
N VAL A 32 -7.76 0.56 -9.05
CA VAL A 32 -7.28 -0.78 -8.67
C VAL A 32 -8.39 -1.84 -8.80
N ASN A 33 -9.62 -1.53 -8.37
CA ASN A 33 -10.69 -2.52 -8.33
C ASN A 33 -11.50 -2.63 -9.62
N ASN A 34 -11.70 -1.52 -10.34
CA ASN A 34 -12.66 -1.47 -11.44
C ASN A 34 -12.03 -1.37 -12.83
N THR A 35 -10.69 -1.22 -12.94
CA THR A 35 -10.06 -1.08 -14.25
C THR A 35 -9.26 -2.33 -14.67
N ARG A 36 -8.99 -2.42 -15.98
CA ARG A 36 -8.09 -3.46 -16.55
C ARG A 36 -6.67 -3.31 -16.00
N TYR A 37 -6.27 -2.10 -15.64
CA TYR A 37 -4.98 -1.81 -15.06
C TYR A 37 -4.81 -2.50 -13.69
N GLY A 38 -5.78 -2.35 -12.79
CA GLY A 38 -5.72 -3.01 -11.47
C GLY A 38 -5.67 -4.54 -11.59
N ARG A 39 -6.51 -5.13 -12.44
CA ARG A 39 -6.47 -6.58 -12.71
C ARG A 39 -5.11 -7.05 -13.25
N ALA A 40 -4.49 -6.27 -14.14
CA ALA A 40 -3.17 -6.57 -14.65
C ALA A 40 -2.09 -6.51 -13.54
N LEU A 41 -2.19 -5.56 -12.60
CA LEU A 41 -1.26 -5.47 -11.46
C LEU A 41 -1.34 -6.70 -10.56
N TYR A 42 -2.54 -7.15 -10.21
CA TYR A 42 -2.72 -8.37 -9.40
C TYR A 42 -2.19 -9.61 -10.13
N ALA A 43 -2.44 -9.73 -11.43
CA ALA A 43 -1.93 -10.84 -12.24
C ALA A 43 -0.39 -10.84 -12.29
N ILE A 44 0.24 -9.69 -12.53
CA ILE A 44 1.70 -9.54 -12.57
C ILE A 44 2.31 -9.84 -11.19
N GLY A 45 1.68 -9.34 -10.11
CA GLY A 45 2.13 -9.58 -8.74
C GLY A 45 1.99 -11.04 -8.31
N GLY A 46 1.01 -11.78 -8.85
CA GLY A 46 0.81 -13.21 -8.58
C GLY A 46 1.80 -14.10 -9.32
N SER A 47 1.97 -13.89 -10.62
CA SER A 47 2.95 -14.59 -11.44
C SER A 47 3.22 -13.79 -12.71
N ARG A 48 4.38 -13.14 -12.76
CA ARG A 48 4.77 -12.35 -13.92
C ARG A 48 4.87 -13.18 -15.21
N PRO A 49 5.48 -14.39 -15.22
CA PRO A 49 5.53 -15.22 -16.44
C PRO A 49 4.15 -15.61 -16.94
N ALA A 50 3.23 -15.98 -16.03
CA ALA A 50 1.86 -16.34 -16.40
C ALA A 50 1.06 -15.14 -16.95
N ALA A 51 1.26 -13.95 -16.38
CA ALA A 51 0.63 -12.72 -16.87
C ALA A 51 1.13 -12.35 -18.27
N GLU A 52 2.44 -12.44 -18.53
CA GLU A 52 3.03 -12.18 -19.84
C GLU A 52 2.57 -13.21 -20.89
N ALA A 53 2.47 -14.49 -20.53
CA ALA A 53 1.93 -15.55 -21.38
C ALA A 53 0.43 -15.31 -21.74
N SER A 54 -0.30 -14.63 -20.85
CA SER A 54 -1.71 -14.22 -21.09
C SER A 54 -1.83 -12.91 -21.89
N GLY A 55 -0.73 -12.39 -22.45
CA GLY A 55 -0.73 -11.17 -23.28
C GLY A 55 -0.70 -9.86 -22.48
N ILE A 56 -0.47 -9.89 -21.15
CA ILE A 56 -0.36 -8.69 -20.34
C ILE A 56 1.05 -8.12 -20.47
N ASN A 57 1.16 -6.89 -20.94
CA ASN A 57 2.45 -6.21 -21.01
C ASN A 57 2.87 -5.76 -19.61
N ALA A 58 3.66 -6.60 -18.91
CA ALA A 58 4.11 -6.35 -17.55
C ALA A 58 4.93 -5.06 -17.45
N LYS A 59 5.88 -4.84 -18.36
CA LYS A 59 6.76 -3.65 -18.38
C LYS A 59 5.93 -2.35 -18.38
N ARG A 60 4.96 -2.24 -19.29
CA ARG A 60 4.10 -1.05 -19.40
C ARG A 60 3.27 -0.80 -18.14
N ASN A 61 2.73 -1.84 -17.53
CA ASN A 61 1.91 -1.70 -16.31
C ASN A 61 2.76 -1.33 -15.10
N ILE A 62 3.98 -1.86 -14.99
CA ILE A 62 4.94 -1.50 -13.94
C ILE A 62 5.31 -0.01 -14.05
N TYR A 63 5.64 0.49 -15.26
CA TYR A 63 5.92 1.92 -15.44
C TYR A 63 4.75 2.81 -15.03
N LYS A 64 3.52 2.44 -15.37
CA LYS A 64 2.33 3.17 -14.93
C LYS A 64 2.20 3.22 -13.40
N SER A 65 2.55 2.11 -12.71
CA SER A 65 2.53 2.06 -11.25
C SER A 65 3.55 3.01 -10.63
N TYR A 66 4.76 3.07 -11.17
CA TYR A 66 5.79 4.01 -10.69
C TYR A 66 5.39 5.47 -10.94
N ILE A 67 4.81 5.78 -12.09
CA ILE A 67 4.31 7.13 -12.39
C ILE A 67 3.19 7.50 -11.42
N LEU A 68 2.23 6.61 -11.19
CA LEU A 68 1.14 6.85 -10.25
C LEU A 68 1.68 7.06 -8.83
N ASN A 69 2.62 6.22 -8.38
CA ASN A 69 3.27 6.38 -7.08
C ASN A 69 4.00 7.72 -6.96
N GLY A 70 4.73 8.14 -8.00
CA GLY A 70 5.40 9.45 -8.02
C GLY A 70 4.42 10.63 -7.89
N ILE A 71 3.28 10.56 -8.58
CA ILE A 71 2.22 11.58 -8.45
C ILE A 71 1.68 11.63 -7.02
N MET A 72 1.37 10.47 -6.42
CA MET A 72 0.88 10.40 -5.04
C MET A 72 1.89 10.93 -4.03
N THR A 73 3.17 10.59 -4.19
CA THR A 73 4.26 11.08 -3.35
C THR A 73 4.43 12.60 -3.48
N GLY A 74 4.34 13.13 -4.70
CA GLY A 74 4.36 14.59 -4.93
C GLY A 74 3.20 15.31 -4.25
N LEU A 75 1.99 14.76 -4.34
CA LEU A 75 0.81 15.30 -3.64
C LEU A 75 0.99 15.25 -2.12
N ALA A 76 1.49 14.15 -1.57
CA ALA A 76 1.75 14.02 -0.14
C ALA A 76 2.80 15.06 0.33
N GLY A 77 3.88 15.26 -0.44
CA GLY A 77 4.89 16.28 -0.16
C GLY A 77 4.33 17.71 -0.17
N MET A 78 3.45 18.04 -1.13
CA MET A 78 2.78 19.34 -1.16
C MET A 78 1.90 19.58 0.06
N ILE A 79 1.11 18.59 0.47
CA ILE A 79 0.26 18.67 1.65
C ILE A 79 1.12 18.83 2.92
N PHE A 80 2.22 18.06 3.01
CA PHE A 80 3.15 18.14 4.13
C PHE A 80 3.76 19.53 4.29
N MET A 81 4.29 20.12 3.21
CA MET A 81 4.83 21.49 3.24
C MET A 81 3.76 22.53 3.56
N ALA A 82 2.58 22.40 2.97
CA ALA A 82 1.47 23.33 3.20
C ALA A 82 0.98 23.29 4.66
N ARG A 83 1.01 22.11 5.30
CA ARG A 83 0.62 21.93 6.69
C ARG A 83 1.62 22.54 7.66
N ASN A 84 2.91 22.34 7.40
CA ASN A 84 4.01 22.84 8.26
C ASN A 84 4.34 24.32 7.98
N ASN A 85 3.80 24.90 6.89
CA ASN A 85 4.12 26.26 6.42
C ASN A 85 5.62 26.50 6.25
N ALA A 86 6.39 25.46 6.05
CA ALA A 86 7.85 25.47 5.91
C ALA A 86 8.33 24.32 5.04
N GLY A 87 9.38 24.53 4.26
CA GLY A 87 10.12 23.47 3.60
C GLY A 87 11.07 22.81 4.61
N LEU A 88 10.70 21.63 5.09
CA LEU A 88 11.52 20.87 6.05
C LEU A 88 12.21 19.73 5.29
N PRO A 89 13.49 19.84 4.92
CA PRO A 89 14.19 18.81 4.13
C PRO A 89 14.19 17.43 4.78
N ASN A 90 14.25 17.38 6.10
CA ASN A 90 14.31 16.13 6.88
C ASN A 90 13.00 15.81 7.62
N GLY A 91 11.94 16.55 7.39
CA GLY A 91 10.70 16.43 8.17
C GLY A 91 9.86 15.18 7.88
N ALA A 92 10.14 14.47 6.78
CA ALA A 92 9.42 13.29 6.37
C ALA A 92 10.25 12.00 6.39
N ILE A 93 11.42 12.02 7.04
CA ILE A 93 12.25 10.83 7.19
C ILE A 93 11.48 9.78 8.00
N GLY A 94 11.41 8.55 7.46
CA GLY A 94 10.69 7.42 8.07
C GLY A 94 9.23 7.28 7.65
N TYR A 95 8.64 8.27 6.99
CA TYR A 95 7.25 8.17 6.52
C TYR A 95 7.06 7.09 5.46
N GLU A 96 8.09 6.77 4.69
CA GLU A 96 8.11 5.65 3.77
C GLU A 96 7.90 4.31 4.49
N MET A 97 8.54 4.11 5.66
CA MET A 97 8.36 2.91 6.47
C MET A 97 6.97 2.86 7.09
N THR A 98 6.48 3.98 7.59
CA THR A 98 5.11 4.09 8.13
C THR A 98 4.05 3.75 7.07
N GLY A 99 4.19 4.26 5.86
CA GLY A 99 3.29 3.95 4.75
C GLY A 99 3.35 2.48 4.34
N LEU A 100 4.54 1.89 4.28
CA LEU A 100 4.74 0.47 3.98
C LEU A 100 4.11 -0.41 5.06
N THR A 101 4.33 -0.09 6.33
CA THR A 101 3.74 -0.80 7.47
C THR A 101 2.22 -0.73 7.43
N ALA A 102 1.64 0.43 7.12
CA ALA A 102 0.20 0.58 6.96
C ALA A 102 -0.37 -0.37 5.88
N ALA A 103 0.31 -0.47 4.74
CA ALA A 103 -0.11 -1.35 3.66
C ALA A 103 -0.03 -2.83 4.05
N ILE A 104 1.03 -3.25 4.76
CA ILE A 104 1.24 -4.63 5.20
C ILE A 104 0.24 -5.03 6.28
N VAL A 105 0.07 -4.21 7.31
CA VAL A 105 -0.94 -4.41 8.37
C VAL A 105 -2.34 -4.46 7.79
N GLY A 106 -2.59 -3.68 6.74
CA GLY A 106 -3.82 -3.71 5.96
C GLY A 106 -4.01 -4.94 5.06
N GLY A 107 -3.08 -5.91 5.10
CA GLY A 107 -3.19 -7.19 4.39
C GLY A 107 -2.62 -7.19 2.97
N THR A 108 -1.79 -6.21 2.62
CA THR A 108 -1.06 -6.22 1.34
C THR A 108 0.13 -7.18 1.43
N SER A 109 0.19 -8.16 0.50
CA SER A 109 1.27 -9.16 0.47
C SER A 109 2.58 -8.54 -0.01
N PHE A 110 3.66 -8.82 0.72
CA PHE A 110 5.02 -8.40 0.36
C PHE A 110 5.52 -9.06 -0.93
N THR A 111 5.04 -10.27 -1.22
CA THR A 111 5.42 -11.03 -2.43
C THR A 111 4.57 -10.66 -3.65
N GLY A 112 3.58 -9.77 -3.49
CA GLY A 112 2.70 -9.29 -4.55
C GLY A 112 1.45 -10.13 -4.77
N GLY A 113 0.60 -9.68 -5.68
CA GLY A 113 -0.62 -10.38 -6.11
C GLY A 113 -1.83 -10.31 -5.17
N ILE A 114 -1.65 -9.84 -3.95
CA ILE A 114 -2.71 -9.70 -2.94
C ILE A 114 -2.60 -8.36 -2.25
N GLY A 115 -3.71 -7.67 -2.10
CA GLY A 115 -3.82 -6.40 -1.39
C GLY A 115 -5.17 -5.74 -1.65
N THR A 116 -5.61 -4.90 -0.73
CA THR A 116 -6.84 -4.13 -0.88
C THR A 116 -6.64 -2.70 -0.41
N VAL A 117 -7.24 -1.74 -1.12
CA VAL A 117 -7.17 -0.32 -0.73
C VAL A 117 -7.87 -0.10 0.62
N SER A 118 -9.00 -0.74 0.85
CA SER A 118 -9.72 -0.67 2.13
C SER A 118 -8.91 -1.22 3.29
N GLY A 119 -8.19 -2.32 3.08
CA GLY A 119 -7.27 -2.88 4.07
C GLY A 119 -6.14 -1.92 4.41
N THR A 120 -5.50 -1.30 3.41
CA THR A 120 -4.44 -0.30 3.61
C THR A 120 -4.94 0.90 4.42
N ILE A 121 -6.18 1.37 4.18
CA ILE A 121 -6.78 2.45 4.97
C ILE A 121 -6.96 2.02 6.43
N ALA A 122 -7.49 0.82 6.66
CA ALA A 122 -7.64 0.28 8.02
C ALA A 122 -6.28 0.15 8.73
N GLY A 123 -5.24 -0.34 8.03
CA GLY A 123 -3.88 -0.40 8.52
C GLY A 123 -3.32 0.98 8.87
N ALA A 124 -3.56 1.99 8.05
CA ALA A 124 -3.16 3.37 8.32
C ALA A 124 -3.85 3.92 9.58
N PHE A 125 -5.15 3.66 9.78
CA PHE A 125 -5.87 4.02 11.00
C PHE A 125 -5.27 3.37 12.24
N ILE A 126 -4.95 2.07 12.19
CA ILE A 126 -4.33 1.35 13.31
C ILE A 126 -3.00 1.98 13.69
N ILE A 127 -2.16 2.32 12.69
CA ILE A 127 -0.86 2.96 12.94
C ILE A 127 -1.03 4.36 13.54
N VAL A 128 -1.95 5.16 13.01
CA VAL A 128 -2.23 6.50 13.56
C VAL A 128 -2.72 6.43 15.01
N MET A 129 -3.56 5.47 15.37
CA MET A 129 -3.98 5.26 16.76
C MET A 129 -2.80 4.90 17.69
N ASN A 130 -1.86 4.09 17.20
CA ASN A 130 -0.64 3.79 17.94
C ASN A 130 0.29 5.00 18.11
N LEU A 131 0.27 5.94 17.15
CA LEU A 131 1.07 7.17 17.17
C LEU A 131 0.62 8.21 18.22
N LEU A 132 -0.63 8.16 18.65
CA LEU A 132 -1.24 9.17 19.51
C LEU A 132 -0.76 9.17 20.98
N GLY A 133 0.28 8.43 21.33
CA GLY A 133 0.78 8.44 22.72
C GLY A 133 2.15 7.80 22.93
N VAL A 134 2.84 7.37 21.89
CA VAL A 134 4.05 6.58 22.03
C VAL A 134 5.28 7.35 21.53
N ASN A 135 6.38 7.29 22.30
CA ASN A 135 7.67 7.88 21.96
C ASN A 135 8.17 7.35 20.60
N SER A 136 8.70 8.24 19.74
CA SER A 136 9.13 7.94 18.37
C SER A 136 10.09 6.75 18.24
N TYR A 137 10.94 6.50 19.23
CA TYR A 137 11.84 5.34 19.25
C TYR A 137 11.09 4.02 19.42
N ILE A 138 10.10 4.00 20.31
CA ILE A 138 9.27 2.80 20.54
C ILE A 138 8.42 2.51 19.31
N GLN A 139 7.93 3.56 18.63
CA GLN A 139 7.18 3.44 17.39
C GLN A 139 8.00 2.76 16.29
N GLN A 140 9.25 3.17 16.05
CA GLN A 140 10.14 2.54 15.06
C GLN A 140 10.40 1.06 15.35
N ILE A 141 10.54 0.69 16.63
CA ILE A 141 10.70 -0.69 17.04
C ILE A 141 9.43 -1.50 16.74
N ILE A 142 8.26 -0.95 17.05
CA ILE A 142 6.96 -1.61 16.78
C ILE A 142 6.73 -1.77 15.28
N GLU A 143 7.00 -0.73 14.46
CA GLU A 143 6.89 -0.80 13.01
C GLU A 143 7.79 -1.89 12.42
N GLY A 144 9.06 -1.93 12.83
CA GLY A 144 10.00 -2.97 12.42
C GLY A 144 9.53 -4.38 12.80
N ALA A 145 9.04 -4.56 14.02
CA ALA A 145 8.50 -5.84 14.49
C ALA A 145 7.26 -6.28 13.69
N ILE A 146 6.34 -5.36 13.41
CA ILE A 146 5.12 -5.64 12.62
C ILE A 146 5.50 -6.08 11.20
N ILE A 147 6.45 -5.40 10.55
CA ILE A 147 6.92 -5.75 9.21
C ILE A 147 7.49 -7.17 9.20
N VAL A 148 8.37 -7.49 10.16
CA VAL A 148 8.98 -8.84 10.26
C VAL A 148 7.91 -9.91 10.48
N LEU A 149 6.97 -9.69 11.38
CA LEU A 149 5.87 -10.63 11.65
C LEU A 149 4.95 -10.81 10.44
N ALA A 150 4.59 -9.71 9.75
CA ALA A 150 3.72 -9.76 8.58
C ALA A 150 4.38 -10.53 7.42
N VAL A 151 5.69 -10.30 7.18
CA VAL A 151 6.45 -11.04 6.15
C VAL A 151 6.58 -12.52 6.53
N ALA A 152 6.90 -12.84 7.78
CA ALA A 152 6.98 -14.22 8.26
C ALA A 152 5.63 -14.93 8.09
N PHE A 153 4.53 -14.29 8.44
CA PHE A 153 3.18 -14.84 8.28
C PHE A 153 2.79 -15.06 6.82
N ASP A 154 3.13 -14.12 5.93
CA ASP A 154 2.86 -14.23 4.49
C ASP A 154 3.65 -15.39 3.87
N VAL A 155 4.92 -15.54 4.21
CA VAL A 155 5.79 -16.64 3.73
C VAL A 155 5.27 -17.99 4.22
N VAL A 156 4.94 -18.12 5.51
CA VAL A 156 4.42 -19.37 6.09
C VAL A 156 3.04 -19.72 5.51
N SER A 157 2.17 -18.73 5.32
CA SER A 157 0.83 -18.93 4.74
C SER A 157 0.90 -19.41 3.29
N LYS A 158 1.83 -18.87 2.49
CA LYS A 158 2.05 -19.31 1.10
C LYS A 158 2.70 -20.67 1.01
N SER A 159 3.63 -21.01 1.90
CA SER A 159 4.26 -22.34 1.97
C SER A 159 3.23 -23.43 2.24
N LYS A 160 2.25 -23.20 3.13
CA LYS A 160 1.15 -24.14 3.40
C LYS A 160 0.22 -24.33 2.19
N LYS A 161 -0.01 -23.29 1.38
CA LYS A 161 -0.83 -23.42 0.17
C LYS A 161 -0.11 -24.19 -0.94
N SER A 162 1.22 -24.01 -1.09
CA SER A 162 2.02 -24.72 -2.08
C SER A 162 2.13 -26.22 -1.76
N GLY A 163 2.30 -26.59 -0.49
CA GLY A 163 2.32 -28.00 -0.06
C GLY A 163 1.01 -28.74 -0.35
N LYS A 164 -0.14 -28.07 -0.18
CA LYS A 164 -1.44 -28.70 -0.46
C LYS A 164 -1.67 -29.00 -1.95
N VAL A 165 -1.14 -28.16 -2.84
CA VAL A 165 -1.24 -28.37 -4.30
C VAL A 165 -0.39 -29.56 -4.77
N ILE A 166 0.76 -29.80 -4.14
CA ILE A 166 1.64 -30.91 -4.47
C ILE A 166 1.00 -32.24 -4.06
N ILE A 167 0.44 -32.33 -2.86
CA ILE A 167 -0.21 -33.54 -2.33
C ILE A 167 -1.42 -33.95 -3.21
N VAL A 168 -2.28 -33.01 -3.58
CA VAL A 168 -3.45 -33.29 -4.47
C VAL A 168 -3.00 -33.73 -5.86
N LYS A 169 -1.83 -33.30 -6.32
CA LYS A 169 -1.31 -33.66 -7.64
C LYS A 169 -0.68 -35.07 -7.65
N GLU A 170 -0.12 -35.52 -6.54
CA GLU A 170 0.38 -36.88 -6.37
C GLU A 170 -0.75 -37.88 -6.21
N GLU A 171 -1.74 -37.59 -5.39
CA GLU A 171 -2.92 -38.45 -5.19
C GLU A 171 -3.72 -38.68 -6.50
N ASN A 172 -3.77 -37.70 -7.39
CA ASN A 172 -4.41 -37.82 -8.70
C ASN A 172 -3.54 -38.57 -9.74
N LYS A 173 -2.25 -38.80 -9.46
CA LYS A 173 -1.36 -39.62 -10.29
C LYS A 173 -1.40 -41.11 -9.92
N GLU A 174 -1.67 -41.43 -8.66
CA GLU A 174 -1.77 -42.84 -8.20
C GLU A 174 -3.15 -43.44 -8.49
N SER A 175 -4.17 -42.61 -8.79
CA SER A 175 -5.54 -43.05 -9.11
C SER A 175 -5.79 -43.29 -10.61
N LYS A 176 -4.76 -43.23 -11.48
CA LYS A 176 -4.83 -43.51 -12.92
C LYS A 176 -3.87 -44.68 -13.26
#